data_9150f10b3e938f9e247dba9aa4a8464f
#
_entry.id   9150f10b3e938f9e247dba9aa4a8464f
#
_cell.length_a   1.000
_cell.length_b   1.000
_cell.length_c   1.000
_cell.angle_alpha   90.00
_cell.angle_beta   90.00
_cell.angle_gamma   90.00
#
_symmetry.space_group_name_H-M   'P 1'
#
loop_
_entity.id
_entity.type
_entity.pdbx_description
1 polymer ?
#
loop_
_entity_poly.entity_id
_entity_poly.type
_entity_poly.pdbx_seq_one_letter_code
_entity_poly.pdbx_strand_id
1 'polypeptide(L)'
;MYKLNLKYFLAIFALIALFPFSISSEEEWVVNDIRISGLQRVSAGSIFNVMPIAVGDIVDTFELQDTAKTIFKTGQFDDIEIGREGNTLIISIVERPSIASIELDGNKALKTEDLMKGLNDAGLSEGQVYKRSIVNGLALEIQRQYVAQGRYGAKVDVSTEPEPRNRVSLDIEIDEGEVAEIKNINIVGNSNFEDEEILKSFELNFAKIPLPRNDYHQQTLERSSRRSVRRSNRKFVVLARRNMKPQVNKRI
;
A
#
# COMPACT_ATOMS: atom_id res chain seq x y z
N MET A 1 41.86 0.97 40.84
CA MET A 1 40.96 1.89 41.57
C MET A 1 41.50 3.32 41.34
N TYR A 2 40.92 4.05 40.37
CA TYR A 2 41.34 5.43 40.13
C TYR A 2 40.64 6.34 41.15
N LYS A 3 41.39 6.91 42.10
CA LYS A 3 40.86 7.96 42.98
C LYS A 3 40.71 9.25 42.16
N LEU A 4 39.48 9.47 41.67
CA LEU A 4 39.12 10.71 41.01
C LEU A 4 39.25 11.85 42.02
N ASN A 5 40.17 12.78 41.81
CA ASN A 5 40.43 13.87 42.72
C ASN A 5 39.21 14.80 42.80
N LEU A 6 38.61 14.97 43.96
CA LEU A 6 37.44 15.82 44.22
C LEU A 6 37.56 17.23 43.61
N LYS A 7 38.79 17.73 43.52
CA LYS A 7 39.12 19.04 42.88
C LYS A 7 38.80 19.10 41.39
N TYR A 8 39.03 17.99 40.63
CA TYR A 8 38.68 17.93 39.22
C TYR A 8 37.17 17.76 39.00
N PHE A 9 36.51 17.06 39.94
CA PHE A 9 35.04 16.92 39.88
C PHE A 9 34.34 18.27 40.12
N LEU A 10 34.84 19.07 41.09
CA LEU A 10 34.35 20.44 41.35
C LEU A 10 34.65 21.39 40.18
N ALA A 11 35.81 21.24 39.53
CA ALA A 11 36.16 22.09 38.36
C ALA A 11 35.30 21.76 37.13
N ILE A 12 35.01 20.49 36.87
CA ILE A 12 34.12 20.08 35.77
C ILE A 12 32.69 20.51 36.04
N PHE A 13 32.20 20.41 37.28
CA PHE A 13 30.89 20.88 37.66
C PHE A 13 30.73 22.39 37.54
N ALA A 14 31.76 23.15 37.92
CA ALA A 14 31.80 24.60 37.75
C ALA A 14 31.84 25.01 36.25
N LEU A 15 32.51 24.22 35.39
CA LEU A 15 32.55 24.48 33.95
C LEU A 15 31.20 24.22 33.29
N ILE A 16 30.42 23.20 33.72
CA ILE A 16 29.09 22.91 33.21
C ILE A 16 28.09 23.98 33.66
N ALA A 17 28.25 24.53 34.89
CA ALA A 17 27.38 25.60 35.41
C ALA A 17 27.59 26.95 34.69
N LEU A 18 28.67 27.13 33.97
CA LEU A 18 28.96 28.33 33.17
C LEU A 18 28.39 28.32 31.76
N PHE A 19 27.84 27.17 31.28
CA PHE A 19 27.09 27.15 30.04
C PHE A 19 25.69 27.69 30.30
N PRO A 20 25.31 28.84 29.70
CA PRO A 20 23.94 29.30 29.75
C PRO A 20 23.08 28.25 29.03
N PHE A 21 22.29 27.51 29.77
CA PHE A 21 21.22 26.71 29.21
C PHE A 21 20.23 27.73 28.64
N SER A 22 20.35 28.03 27.34
CA SER A 22 19.34 28.82 26.64
C SER A 22 18.08 27.98 26.62
N ILE A 23 17.21 28.15 27.60
CA ILE A 23 15.82 27.69 27.52
C ILE A 23 15.23 28.53 26.40
N SER A 24 15.03 27.91 25.24
CA SER A 24 14.24 28.51 24.16
C SER A 24 12.82 28.61 24.74
N SER A 25 12.45 29.77 25.25
CA SER A 25 11.06 30.04 25.58
C SER A 25 10.31 30.06 24.24
N GLU A 26 9.34 29.19 24.08
CA GLU A 26 8.40 29.29 22.96
C GLU A 26 7.77 30.69 23.05
N GLU A 27 7.95 31.48 21.99
CA GLU A 27 7.51 32.88 21.97
C GLU A 27 6.03 32.92 21.61
N GLU A 28 5.19 33.13 22.61
CA GLU A 28 3.76 33.43 22.41
C GLU A 28 3.58 34.78 21.69
N TRP A 29 2.63 34.87 20.78
CA TRP A 29 2.32 36.10 20.07
C TRP A 29 0.84 36.18 19.71
N VAL A 30 0.34 37.41 19.50
CA VAL A 30 -1.07 37.66 19.13
C VAL A 30 -1.22 37.63 17.62
N VAL A 31 -2.19 36.87 17.11
CA VAL A 31 -2.55 36.84 15.70
C VAL A 31 -3.39 38.06 15.34
N ASN A 32 -2.82 39.02 14.61
CA ASN A 32 -3.54 40.21 14.16
C ASN A 32 -4.21 40.03 12.79
N ASP A 33 -3.68 39.15 11.97
CA ASP A 33 -4.17 38.87 10.62
C ASP A 33 -3.84 37.42 10.23
N ILE A 34 -4.64 36.85 9.33
CA ILE A 34 -4.43 35.48 8.80
C ILE A 34 -4.47 35.54 7.28
N ARG A 35 -3.39 35.12 6.64
CA ARG A 35 -3.27 35.04 5.18
C ARG A 35 -3.15 33.59 4.75
N ILE A 36 -4.02 33.20 3.82
CA ILE A 36 -4.03 31.87 3.23
C ILE A 36 -3.68 32.01 1.74
N SER A 37 -2.72 31.21 1.28
CA SER A 37 -2.28 31.18 -0.11
C SER A 37 -2.28 29.72 -0.65
N GLY A 38 -2.29 29.58 -1.99
CA GLY A 38 -2.23 28.29 -2.66
C GLY A 38 -3.59 27.61 -2.88
N LEU A 39 -4.68 28.22 -2.44
CA LEU A 39 -6.03 27.72 -2.68
C LEU A 39 -6.42 27.85 -4.15
N GLN A 40 -7.03 26.81 -4.73
CA GLN A 40 -7.51 26.76 -6.10
C GLN A 40 -8.99 26.37 -6.19
N ARG A 41 -9.40 25.33 -5.50
CA ARG A 41 -10.77 24.80 -5.45
C ARG A 41 -11.43 25.01 -4.10
N VAL A 42 -10.66 24.84 -3.03
CA VAL A 42 -11.16 24.96 -1.66
C VAL A 42 -11.31 26.44 -1.31
N SER A 43 -12.42 26.81 -0.71
CA SER A 43 -12.61 28.20 -0.25
C SER A 43 -11.83 28.46 1.03
N ALA A 44 -11.35 29.70 1.21
CA ALA A 44 -10.72 30.13 2.46
C ALA A 44 -11.67 29.95 3.66
N GLY A 45 -12.97 30.16 3.47
CA GLY A 45 -13.98 29.91 4.51
C GLY A 45 -14.02 28.48 5.01
N SER A 46 -13.76 27.49 4.13
CA SER A 46 -13.67 26.09 4.54
C SER A 46 -12.49 25.82 5.47
N ILE A 47 -11.38 26.55 5.28
CA ILE A 47 -10.20 26.47 6.15
C ILE A 47 -10.51 27.11 7.50
N PHE A 48 -11.07 28.31 7.51
CA PHE A 48 -11.43 29.03 8.74
C PHE A 48 -12.42 28.22 9.60
N ASN A 49 -13.33 27.45 9.00
CA ASN A 49 -14.30 26.65 9.73
C ASN A 49 -13.68 25.46 10.49
N VAL A 50 -12.53 24.97 10.06
CA VAL A 50 -11.85 23.82 10.69
C VAL A 50 -10.64 24.23 11.51
N MET A 51 -10.15 25.44 11.31
CA MET A 51 -8.97 25.97 11.98
C MET A 51 -9.31 26.38 13.42
N PRO A 52 -8.52 25.93 14.42
CA PRO A 52 -8.77 26.28 15.82
C PRO A 52 -8.30 27.70 16.21
N ILE A 53 -7.51 28.36 15.36
CA ILE A 53 -6.95 29.69 15.60
C ILE A 53 -7.79 30.77 14.90
N ALA A 54 -8.09 31.86 15.62
CA ALA A 54 -8.75 33.05 15.11
C ALA A 54 -7.90 34.31 15.27
N VAL A 55 -8.29 35.38 14.59
CA VAL A 55 -7.67 36.69 14.78
C VAL A 55 -7.96 37.20 16.21
N GLY A 56 -6.92 37.57 16.92
CA GLY A 56 -6.96 37.99 18.32
C GLY A 56 -6.45 36.96 19.30
N ASP A 57 -6.28 35.72 18.87
CA ASP A 57 -5.76 34.66 19.75
C ASP A 57 -4.26 34.82 20.00
N ILE A 58 -3.83 34.37 21.17
CA ILE A 58 -2.42 34.22 21.54
C ILE A 58 -2.02 32.82 21.15
N VAL A 59 -0.97 32.66 20.36
CA VAL A 59 -0.54 31.36 19.83
C VAL A 59 0.93 31.13 20.08
N ASP A 60 1.26 29.87 20.26
CA ASP A 60 2.61 29.31 20.35
C ASP A 60 2.90 28.34 19.20
N THR A 61 4.08 27.75 19.20
CA THR A 61 4.49 26.75 18.19
C THR A 61 3.62 25.49 18.22
N PHE A 62 3.12 25.10 19.38
CA PHE A 62 2.29 23.90 19.54
C PHE A 62 0.92 24.09 18.87
N GLU A 63 0.29 25.25 19.08
CA GLU A 63 -1.00 25.59 18.47
C GLU A 63 -0.91 25.70 16.96
N LEU A 64 0.21 26.22 16.43
CA LEU A 64 0.48 26.24 14.98
C LEU A 64 0.56 24.82 14.41
N GLN A 65 1.27 23.91 15.10
CA GLN A 65 1.36 22.51 14.67
C GLN A 65 0.02 21.78 14.74
N ASP A 66 -0.78 22.03 15.78
CA ASP A 66 -2.10 21.42 15.89
C ASP A 66 -3.06 21.94 14.82
N THR A 67 -2.97 23.22 14.50
CA THR A 67 -3.69 23.85 13.39
C THR A 67 -3.34 23.19 12.06
N ALA A 68 -2.04 23.02 11.75
CA ALA A 68 -1.61 22.33 10.55
C ALA A 68 -2.16 20.91 10.47
N LYS A 69 -2.08 20.16 11.57
CA LYS A 69 -2.63 18.78 11.66
C LYS A 69 -4.14 18.76 11.45
N THR A 70 -4.86 19.72 12.01
CA THR A 70 -6.32 19.80 11.90
C THR A 70 -6.75 20.09 10.47
N ILE A 71 -6.10 21.02 9.79
CA ILE A 71 -6.35 21.31 8.39
C ILE A 71 -5.98 20.10 7.52
N PHE A 72 -4.83 19.45 7.78
CA PHE A 72 -4.36 18.28 7.03
C PHE A 72 -5.31 17.07 7.16
N LYS A 73 -5.93 16.87 8.32
CA LYS A 73 -6.92 15.79 8.58
C LYS A 73 -8.14 15.86 7.67
N THR A 74 -8.46 17.02 7.07
CA THR A 74 -9.55 17.13 6.09
C THR A 74 -9.30 16.28 4.84
N GLY A 75 -8.03 15.93 4.59
CA GLY A 75 -7.60 15.08 3.48
C GLY A 75 -7.61 15.76 2.12
N GLN A 76 -7.84 17.08 2.07
CA GLN A 76 -7.92 17.85 0.83
C GLN A 76 -6.57 18.43 0.37
N PHE A 77 -5.54 18.32 1.20
CA PHE A 77 -4.25 18.96 1.00
C PHE A 77 -3.10 17.95 0.94
N ASP A 78 -2.15 18.21 0.05
CA ASP A 78 -0.90 17.46 -0.05
C ASP A 78 0.15 18.02 0.89
N ASP A 79 0.17 19.36 1.05
CA ASP A 79 1.09 20.03 1.94
C ASP A 79 0.46 21.27 2.58
N ILE A 80 0.91 21.56 3.80
CA ILE A 80 0.50 22.74 4.56
C ILE A 80 1.70 23.26 5.32
N GLU A 81 2.10 24.47 4.99
CA GLU A 81 3.12 25.19 5.72
C GLU A 81 2.48 26.34 6.51
N ILE A 82 2.76 26.39 7.80
CA ILE A 82 2.32 27.48 8.66
C ILE A 82 3.54 28.26 9.16
N GLY A 83 3.51 29.55 8.94
CA GLY A 83 4.57 30.44 9.35
C GLY A 83 4.04 31.73 9.98
N ARG A 84 4.96 32.55 10.46
CA ARG A 84 4.69 33.87 11.06
C ARG A 84 5.43 34.95 10.30
N GLU A 85 4.74 36.04 9.96
CA GLU A 85 5.34 37.27 9.46
C GLU A 85 4.87 38.44 10.33
N GLY A 86 5.74 38.90 11.26
CA GLY A 86 5.32 39.85 12.30
C GLY A 86 4.21 39.27 13.18
N ASN A 87 3.03 39.85 13.13
CA ASN A 87 1.83 39.39 13.85
C ASN A 87 0.78 38.78 12.89
N THR A 88 1.19 38.44 11.68
CA THR A 88 0.34 37.80 10.68
C THR A 88 0.66 36.30 10.64
N LEU A 89 -0.37 35.47 10.73
CA LEU A 89 -0.29 34.03 10.49
C LEU A 89 -0.34 33.77 8.99
N ILE A 90 0.70 33.15 8.44
CA ILE A 90 0.79 32.78 7.03
C ILE A 90 0.53 31.28 6.90
N ILE A 91 -0.43 30.93 6.08
CA ILE A 91 -0.77 29.53 5.78
C ILE A 91 -0.61 29.30 4.28
N SER A 92 0.42 28.57 3.89
CA SER A 92 0.66 28.17 2.50
C SER A 92 0.17 26.74 2.30
N ILE A 93 -0.69 26.54 1.32
CA ILE A 93 -1.39 25.27 1.12
C ILE A 93 -1.15 24.76 -0.30
N VAL A 94 -0.91 23.46 -0.42
CA VAL A 94 -0.93 22.74 -1.69
C VAL A 94 -2.15 21.82 -1.70
N GLU A 95 -3.13 22.14 -2.53
CA GLU A 95 -4.35 21.33 -2.65
C GLU A 95 -4.07 20.04 -3.41
N ARG A 96 -4.65 18.93 -2.95
CA ARG A 96 -4.69 17.70 -3.73
C ARG A 96 -5.53 17.88 -4.97
N PRO A 97 -5.10 17.34 -6.12
CA PRO A 97 -5.92 17.37 -7.31
C PRO A 97 -7.21 16.56 -7.14
N SER A 98 -8.23 16.90 -7.92
CA SER A 98 -9.40 16.03 -8.06
C SER A 98 -9.28 15.16 -9.30
N ILE A 99 -9.96 14.02 -9.28
CA ILE A 99 -10.03 13.10 -10.40
C ILE A 99 -10.89 13.73 -11.50
N ALA A 100 -10.34 13.86 -12.70
CA ALA A 100 -11.05 14.36 -13.88
C ALA A 100 -11.77 13.24 -14.63
N SER A 101 -11.07 12.12 -14.84
CA SER A 101 -11.57 10.92 -15.50
C SER A 101 -10.83 9.69 -14.99
N ILE A 102 -11.43 8.52 -15.17
CA ILE A 102 -10.81 7.22 -14.89
C ILE A 102 -11.02 6.37 -16.12
N GLU A 103 -9.93 5.94 -16.74
CA GLU A 103 -9.93 5.02 -17.87
C GLU A 103 -9.38 3.66 -17.45
N LEU A 104 -10.01 2.59 -17.93
CA LEU A 104 -9.67 1.20 -17.63
C LEU A 104 -9.49 0.46 -18.95
N ASP A 105 -8.29 -0.07 -19.15
CA ASP A 105 -7.94 -0.84 -20.34
C ASP A 105 -7.36 -2.22 -19.99
N GLY A 106 -7.57 -3.18 -20.91
CA GLY A 106 -6.96 -4.51 -20.81
C GLY A 106 -7.75 -5.55 -20.01
N ASN A 107 -8.81 -5.17 -19.32
CA ASN A 107 -9.66 -6.06 -18.50
C ASN A 107 -10.66 -6.84 -19.38
N LYS A 108 -10.33 -8.07 -19.71
CA LYS A 108 -11.22 -8.97 -20.49
C LYS A 108 -11.95 -9.99 -19.63
N ALA A 109 -11.31 -10.48 -18.56
CA ALA A 109 -11.87 -11.49 -17.67
C ALA A 109 -12.75 -10.89 -16.58
N LEU A 110 -12.49 -9.67 -16.14
CA LEU A 110 -13.31 -8.90 -15.22
C LEU A 110 -14.10 -7.83 -15.99
N LYS A 111 -15.37 -7.66 -15.66
CA LYS A 111 -16.20 -6.63 -16.31
C LYS A 111 -15.78 -5.24 -15.85
N THR A 112 -15.73 -4.30 -16.78
CA THR A 112 -15.38 -2.90 -16.51
C THR A 112 -16.35 -2.29 -15.48
N GLU A 113 -17.65 -2.63 -15.57
CA GLU A 113 -18.66 -2.13 -14.65
C GLU A 113 -18.40 -2.56 -13.19
N ASP A 114 -17.96 -3.82 -12.99
CA ASP A 114 -17.68 -4.35 -11.65
C ASP A 114 -16.41 -3.70 -11.08
N LEU A 115 -15.39 -3.49 -11.90
CA LEU A 115 -14.16 -2.78 -11.53
C LEU A 115 -14.45 -1.32 -11.19
N MET A 116 -15.18 -0.61 -12.04
CA MET A 116 -15.58 0.79 -11.80
C MET A 116 -16.42 0.94 -10.55
N LYS A 117 -17.31 0.00 -10.26
CA LYS A 117 -18.06 -0.02 -9.01
C LYS A 117 -17.12 -0.16 -7.81
N GLY A 118 -16.17 -1.08 -7.86
CA GLY A 118 -15.15 -1.25 -6.80
C GLY A 118 -14.31 0.00 -6.58
N LEU A 119 -13.93 0.71 -7.64
CA LEU A 119 -13.23 2.00 -7.57
C LEU A 119 -14.10 3.06 -6.88
N ASN A 120 -15.36 3.18 -7.28
CA ASN A 120 -16.31 4.12 -6.68
C ASN A 120 -16.53 3.83 -5.18
N ASP A 121 -16.74 2.56 -4.81
CA ASP A 121 -16.95 2.14 -3.42
C ASP A 121 -15.72 2.44 -2.53
N ALA A 122 -14.54 2.44 -3.12
CA ALA A 122 -13.29 2.82 -2.46
C ALA A 122 -13.01 4.34 -2.44
N GLY A 123 -13.91 5.15 -3.00
CA GLY A 123 -13.81 6.61 -3.05
C GLY A 123 -12.96 7.15 -4.20
N LEU A 124 -12.72 6.35 -5.24
CA LEU A 124 -12.15 6.79 -6.51
C LEU A 124 -13.25 6.95 -7.55
N SER A 125 -13.70 8.17 -7.74
CA SER A 125 -14.63 8.57 -8.79
C SER A 125 -14.34 9.98 -9.26
N GLU A 126 -14.87 10.34 -10.41
CA GLU A 126 -14.74 11.69 -10.95
C GLU A 126 -15.20 12.75 -9.94
N GLY A 127 -14.44 13.82 -9.82
CA GLY A 127 -14.69 14.92 -8.88
C GLY A 127 -14.16 14.66 -7.45
N GLN A 128 -13.83 13.43 -7.08
CA GLN A 128 -13.25 13.11 -5.77
C GLN A 128 -11.77 13.51 -5.69
N VAL A 129 -11.28 13.71 -4.46
CA VAL A 129 -9.89 14.04 -4.21
C VAL A 129 -9.00 12.83 -4.52
N TYR A 130 -8.01 13.04 -5.37
CA TYR A 130 -7.01 12.02 -5.68
C TYR A 130 -6.14 11.72 -4.46
N LYS A 131 -6.07 10.45 -4.08
CA LYS A 131 -5.21 9.96 -3.00
C LYS A 131 -4.37 8.79 -3.51
N ARG A 132 -3.08 9.03 -3.71
CA ARG A 132 -2.14 8.01 -4.24
C ARG A 132 -2.16 6.70 -3.46
N SER A 133 -2.33 6.76 -2.13
CA SER A 133 -2.40 5.56 -1.28
C SER A 133 -3.62 4.69 -1.58
N ILE A 134 -4.76 5.29 -1.89
CA ILE A 134 -5.98 4.57 -2.28
C ILE A 134 -5.79 3.93 -3.65
N VAL A 135 -5.26 4.67 -4.61
CA VAL A 135 -5.00 4.18 -5.97
C VAL A 135 -4.06 2.97 -5.94
N ASN A 136 -2.93 3.07 -5.24
CA ASN A 136 -1.99 1.95 -5.11
C ASN A 136 -2.62 0.74 -4.39
N GLY A 137 -3.44 0.98 -3.38
CA GLY A 137 -4.16 -0.09 -2.68
C GLY A 137 -5.14 -0.84 -3.59
N LEU A 138 -5.87 -0.10 -4.43
CA LEU A 138 -6.80 -0.67 -5.39
C LEU A 138 -6.14 -1.42 -6.53
N ALA A 139 -5.02 -0.91 -7.06
CA ALA A 139 -4.24 -1.64 -8.05
C ALA A 139 -3.82 -3.02 -7.53
N LEU A 140 -3.36 -3.09 -6.29
CA LEU A 140 -3.03 -4.37 -5.63
C LEU A 140 -4.26 -5.26 -5.43
N GLU A 141 -5.42 -4.68 -5.11
CA GLU A 141 -6.66 -5.46 -4.91
C GLU A 141 -7.17 -6.02 -6.24
N ILE A 142 -7.17 -5.23 -7.31
CA ILE A 142 -7.50 -5.70 -8.67
C ILE A 142 -6.55 -6.85 -9.07
N GLN A 143 -5.25 -6.68 -8.85
CA GLN A 143 -4.27 -7.74 -9.12
C GLN A 143 -4.56 -9.02 -8.34
N ARG A 144 -4.96 -8.92 -7.07
CA ARG A 144 -5.36 -10.08 -6.25
C ARG A 144 -6.59 -10.80 -6.80
N GLN A 145 -7.57 -10.07 -7.32
CA GLN A 145 -8.74 -10.66 -7.96
C GLN A 145 -8.36 -11.49 -9.19
N TYR A 146 -7.43 -10.99 -10.01
CA TYR A 146 -6.89 -11.77 -11.14
C TYR A 146 -6.10 -13.00 -10.67
N VAL A 147 -5.30 -12.86 -9.62
CA VAL A 147 -4.58 -13.99 -9.02
C VAL A 147 -5.55 -15.05 -8.49
N ALA A 148 -6.67 -14.64 -7.87
CA ALA A 148 -7.71 -15.56 -7.40
C ALA A 148 -8.37 -16.34 -8.55
N GLN A 149 -8.42 -15.78 -9.76
CA GLN A 149 -8.88 -16.46 -10.98
C GLN A 149 -7.79 -17.31 -11.66
N GLY A 150 -6.64 -17.48 -11.01
CA GLY A 150 -5.52 -18.25 -11.56
C GLY A 150 -4.58 -17.48 -12.50
N ARG A 151 -4.75 -16.17 -12.63
CA ARG A 151 -3.92 -15.30 -13.46
C ARG A 151 -2.77 -14.70 -12.64
N TYR A 152 -1.77 -15.53 -12.34
CA TYR A 152 -0.65 -15.14 -11.46
C TYR A 152 0.32 -14.14 -12.07
N GLY A 153 0.30 -13.99 -13.38
CA GLY A 153 1.11 -13.03 -14.13
C GLY A 153 0.45 -11.66 -14.28
N ALA A 154 -0.76 -11.49 -13.73
CA ALA A 154 -1.49 -10.23 -13.88
C ALA A 154 -0.73 -9.04 -13.30
N LYS A 155 -0.74 -7.95 -14.04
CA LYS A 155 -0.16 -6.66 -13.64
C LYS A 155 -1.22 -5.58 -13.79
N VAL A 156 -1.19 -4.63 -12.89
CA VAL A 156 -2.04 -3.45 -12.91
C VAL A 156 -1.15 -2.25 -12.75
N ASP A 157 -0.99 -1.50 -13.80
CA ASP A 157 -0.22 -0.27 -13.82
C ASP A 157 -1.18 0.92 -13.81
N VAL A 158 -0.89 1.91 -12.97
CA VAL A 158 -1.70 3.13 -12.88
C VAL A 158 -0.83 4.33 -13.17
N SER A 159 -1.18 5.05 -14.20
CA SER A 159 -0.59 6.34 -14.56
C SER A 159 -1.54 7.49 -14.23
N THR A 160 -0.98 8.66 -14.05
CA THR A 160 -1.74 9.87 -13.78
C THR A 160 -1.23 10.99 -14.66
N GLU A 161 -2.15 11.65 -15.36
CA GLU A 161 -1.83 12.82 -16.18
C GLU A 161 -2.44 14.09 -15.56
N PRO A 162 -1.65 15.17 -15.41
CA PRO A 162 -2.15 16.43 -14.86
C PRO A 162 -3.10 17.11 -15.85
N GLU A 163 -4.23 17.57 -15.32
CA GLU A 163 -5.27 18.27 -16.04
C GLU A 163 -5.41 19.73 -15.53
N PRO A 164 -5.93 20.64 -16.36
CA PRO A 164 -6.21 22.02 -15.92
C PRO A 164 -7.09 22.07 -14.66
N ARG A 165 -6.95 23.16 -13.88
CA ARG A 165 -7.71 23.45 -12.66
C ARG A 165 -7.46 22.43 -11.54
N ASN A 166 -6.20 22.03 -11.33
CA ASN A 166 -5.78 21.10 -10.30
C ASN A 166 -6.59 19.80 -10.32
N ARG A 167 -6.62 19.15 -11.51
CA ARG A 167 -7.23 17.84 -11.72
C ARG A 167 -6.21 16.84 -12.25
N VAL A 168 -6.52 15.57 -12.18
CA VAL A 168 -5.73 14.48 -12.77
C VAL A 168 -6.66 13.49 -13.45
N SER A 169 -6.23 12.98 -14.60
CA SER A 169 -6.79 11.77 -15.21
C SER A 169 -6.06 10.56 -14.67
N LEU A 170 -6.78 9.46 -14.48
CA LEU A 170 -6.25 8.16 -14.05
C LEU A 170 -6.40 7.18 -15.21
N ASP A 171 -5.28 6.62 -15.67
CA ASP A 171 -5.25 5.55 -16.64
C ASP A 171 -4.81 4.26 -15.95
N ILE A 172 -5.68 3.27 -15.92
CA ILE A 172 -5.46 1.98 -15.30
C ILE A 172 -5.31 0.93 -16.40
N GLU A 173 -4.07 0.54 -16.67
CA GLU A 173 -3.74 -0.48 -17.65
C GLU A 173 -3.58 -1.84 -16.98
N ILE A 174 -4.32 -2.84 -17.48
CA ILE A 174 -4.37 -4.18 -16.93
C ILE A 174 -3.80 -5.17 -17.94
N ASP A 175 -2.67 -5.77 -17.61
CA ASP A 175 -2.16 -6.97 -18.28
C ASP A 175 -2.61 -8.18 -17.45
N GLU A 176 -3.65 -8.87 -17.92
CA GLU A 176 -4.22 -10.01 -17.19
C GLU A 176 -3.28 -11.23 -17.12
N GLY A 177 -2.30 -11.29 -17.99
CA GLY A 177 -1.46 -12.47 -18.13
C GLY A 177 -2.22 -13.73 -18.54
N GLU A 178 -1.55 -14.86 -18.52
CA GLU A 178 -2.14 -16.16 -18.85
C GLU A 178 -2.75 -16.81 -17.61
N VAL A 179 -3.80 -17.61 -17.82
CA VAL A 179 -4.35 -18.48 -16.77
C VAL A 179 -3.35 -19.59 -16.47
N ALA A 180 -3.01 -19.77 -15.21
CA ALA A 180 -2.10 -20.83 -14.81
C ALA A 180 -2.73 -22.22 -15.01
N GLU A 181 -2.02 -23.07 -15.71
CA GLU A 181 -2.39 -24.47 -15.89
C GLU A 181 -1.58 -25.36 -14.98
N ILE A 182 -2.23 -26.36 -14.35
CA ILE A 182 -1.55 -27.42 -13.62
C ILE A 182 -1.08 -28.44 -14.65
N LYS A 183 0.22 -28.47 -14.95
CA LYS A 183 0.78 -29.40 -15.95
C LYS A 183 0.97 -30.80 -15.41
N ASN A 184 1.36 -30.95 -14.13
CA ASN A 184 1.61 -32.23 -13.49
C ASN A 184 1.20 -32.21 -12.02
N ILE A 185 0.57 -33.29 -11.58
CA ILE A 185 0.31 -33.56 -10.17
C ILE A 185 1.04 -34.86 -9.82
N ASN A 186 1.98 -34.79 -8.89
CA ASN A 186 2.66 -35.99 -8.36
C ASN A 186 2.07 -36.33 -7.00
N ILE A 187 1.55 -37.52 -6.87
CA ILE A 187 1.03 -38.07 -5.62
C ILE A 187 2.12 -38.95 -5.00
N VAL A 188 2.45 -38.72 -3.74
CA VAL A 188 3.50 -39.42 -3.03
C VAL A 188 2.96 -39.97 -1.72
N GLY A 189 3.21 -41.28 -1.46
CA GLY A 189 2.83 -41.92 -0.20
C GLY A 189 1.48 -42.67 -0.24
N ASN A 190 0.85 -42.76 -1.40
CA ASN A 190 -0.34 -43.57 -1.63
C ASN A 190 0.03 -45.05 -1.80
N SER A 191 -0.26 -45.86 -0.80
CA SER A 191 -0.04 -47.34 -0.88
C SER A 191 -1.32 -48.13 -1.11
N ASN A 192 -2.49 -47.54 -0.91
CA ASN A 192 -3.79 -48.22 -0.91
C ASN A 192 -4.71 -47.78 -2.06
N PHE A 193 -4.38 -46.70 -2.75
CA PHE A 193 -5.21 -46.13 -3.82
C PHE A 193 -4.32 -45.82 -5.02
N GLU A 194 -4.84 -46.05 -6.20
CA GLU A 194 -4.15 -45.65 -7.44
C GLU A 194 -4.20 -44.12 -7.60
N ASP A 195 -3.16 -43.54 -8.21
CA ASP A 195 -3.05 -42.09 -8.45
C ASP A 195 -4.29 -41.57 -9.17
N GLU A 196 -4.80 -42.32 -10.14
CA GLU A 196 -6.01 -41.92 -10.90
C GLU A 196 -7.26 -41.86 -10.04
N GLU A 197 -7.40 -42.73 -9.05
CA GLU A 197 -8.53 -42.74 -8.13
C GLU A 197 -8.48 -41.53 -7.19
N ILE A 198 -7.31 -41.21 -6.70
CA ILE A 198 -7.07 -40.03 -5.87
C ILE A 198 -7.33 -38.78 -6.69
N LEU A 199 -6.81 -38.68 -7.93
CA LEU A 199 -7.02 -37.56 -8.81
C LEU A 199 -8.50 -37.29 -9.12
N LYS A 200 -9.31 -38.35 -9.27
CA LYS A 200 -10.77 -38.23 -9.48
C LYS A 200 -11.50 -37.65 -8.28
N SER A 201 -10.93 -37.77 -7.08
CA SER A 201 -11.54 -37.24 -5.85
C SER A 201 -11.30 -35.73 -5.67
N PHE A 202 -10.35 -35.15 -6.42
CA PHE A 202 -10.18 -33.71 -6.42
C PHE A 202 -11.27 -33.06 -7.28
N GLU A 203 -12.02 -32.10 -6.72
CA GLU A 203 -12.94 -31.23 -7.44
C GLU A 203 -12.22 -30.18 -8.30
N LEU A 204 -11.09 -30.56 -8.91
CA LEU A 204 -10.38 -29.72 -9.85
C LEU A 204 -11.04 -29.87 -11.22
N ASN A 205 -11.18 -28.79 -11.94
CA ASN A 205 -11.74 -28.78 -13.29
C ASN A 205 -10.74 -29.42 -14.27
N PHE A 206 -10.68 -30.75 -14.32
CA PHE A 206 -9.70 -31.53 -15.07
C PHE A 206 -9.76 -31.38 -16.60
N ALA A 207 -10.73 -30.65 -17.13
CA ALA A 207 -10.87 -30.44 -18.57
C ALA A 207 -9.64 -29.81 -19.24
N LYS A 208 -8.68 -29.33 -18.46
CA LYS A 208 -7.45 -28.66 -18.93
C LYS A 208 -6.15 -29.29 -18.39
N ILE A 209 -6.21 -30.40 -17.65
CA ILE A 209 -5.01 -31.09 -17.17
C ILE A 209 -4.73 -32.26 -18.13
N PRO A 210 -3.65 -32.24 -18.91
CA PRO A 210 -3.23 -33.42 -19.65
C PRO A 210 -2.85 -34.49 -18.63
N LEU A 211 -3.60 -35.58 -18.60
CA LEU A 211 -3.22 -36.75 -17.80
C LEU A 211 -1.84 -37.23 -18.28
N PRO A 212 -0.86 -37.41 -17.40
CA PRO A 212 0.43 -37.91 -17.81
C PRO A 212 0.24 -39.29 -18.43
N ARG A 213 0.74 -39.50 -19.66
CA ARG A 213 0.87 -40.83 -20.22
C ARG A 213 1.77 -41.67 -19.32
N ASN A 214 1.38 -42.88 -19.10
CA ASN A 214 1.83 -43.88 -18.12
C ASN A 214 3.32 -44.31 -18.21
N ASP A 215 4.24 -43.44 -18.60
CA ASP A 215 5.63 -43.82 -18.86
C ASP A 215 6.56 -43.77 -17.64
N TYR A 216 6.06 -43.36 -16.48
CA TYR A 216 6.87 -43.24 -15.26
C TYR A 216 6.55 -44.25 -14.15
N HIS A 217 5.65 -45.19 -14.39
CA HIS A 217 5.12 -46.07 -13.32
C HIS A 217 6.05 -47.19 -12.86
N GLN A 218 7.16 -47.49 -13.51
CA GLN A 218 7.91 -48.69 -13.15
C GLN A 218 9.17 -48.48 -12.31
N GLN A 219 9.67 -47.30 -12.12
CA GLN A 219 10.98 -47.13 -11.45
C GLN A 219 10.96 -46.57 -10.01
N THR A 220 9.85 -46.04 -9.52
CA THR A 220 9.82 -45.40 -8.20
C THR A 220 9.12 -46.17 -7.12
N LEU A 221 8.32 -47.20 -7.47
CA LEU A 221 7.49 -47.96 -6.51
C LEU A 221 8.23 -49.04 -5.72
N GLU A 222 9.40 -49.49 -6.16
CA GLU A 222 10.06 -50.60 -5.48
C GLU A 222 10.84 -50.27 -4.21
N ARG A 223 11.09 -49.02 -3.88
CA ARG A 223 11.97 -48.66 -2.75
C ARG A 223 11.31 -48.08 -1.49
N SER A 224 10.06 -47.71 -1.49
CA SER A 224 9.46 -47.05 -0.32
C SER A 224 8.37 -47.83 0.42
N SER A 225 7.90 -48.96 -0.11
CA SER A 225 6.64 -49.56 0.33
C SER A 225 6.70 -50.39 1.63
N ARG A 226 7.84 -50.57 2.29
CA ARG A 226 7.91 -51.55 3.42
C ARG A 226 8.04 -50.99 4.83
N ARG A 227 8.09 -49.66 5.07
CA ARG A 227 8.39 -49.16 6.44
C ARG A 227 7.46 -48.11 7.07
N SER A 228 6.41 -47.60 6.45
CA SER A 228 5.61 -46.53 7.07
C SER A 228 4.11 -46.78 7.23
N VAL A 229 3.60 -47.95 6.96
CA VAL A 229 2.14 -48.24 6.92
C VAL A 229 1.46 -48.27 8.30
N ARG A 230 2.16 -48.07 9.42
CA ARG A 230 1.53 -48.25 10.75
C ARG A 230 1.17 -47.00 11.55
N ARG A 231 1.41 -45.80 11.06
CA ARG A 231 1.08 -44.59 11.84
C ARG A 231 0.76 -43.36 10.98
N SER A 232 -0.31 -43.32 10.26
CA SER A 232 -0.92 -42.04 9.98
C SER A 232 -2.19 -42.15 9.14
N ASN A 233 -3.31 -42.33 9.80
CA ASN A 233 -4.63 -42.03 9.25
C ASN A 233 -4.94 -40.53 9.28
N ARG A 234 -3.94 -39.64 9.22
CA ARG A 234 -4.13 -38.18 9.23
C ARG A 234 -3.11 -37.46 8.36
N LYS A 235 -3.61 -36.81 7.36
CA LYS A 235 -2.97 -35.87 6.46
C LYS A 235 -2.29 -36.47 5.23
N PHE A 236 -3.08 -36.53 4.15
CA PHE A 236 -2.50 -36.55 2.82
C PHE A 236 -1.86 -35.17 2.55
N VAL A 237 -0.56 -35.15 2.28
CA VAL A 237 0.14 -33.94 1.83
C VAL A 237 0.24 -34.03 0.31
N VAL A 238 -0.61 -33.28 -0.37
CA VAL A 238 -0.49 -33.08 -1.82
C VAL A 238 0.47 -31.93 -2.06
N LEU A 239 1.64 -32.23 -2.62
CA LEU A 239 2.60 -31.22 -3.07
C LEU A 239 2.35 -30.92 -4.55
N ALA A 240 1.52 -29.91 -4.83
CA ALA A 240 1.47 -29.32 -6.15
C ALA A 240 2.71 -28.44 -6.36
N ARG A 241 3.69 -28.91 -7.13
CA ARG A 241 4.83 -28.09 -7.55
C ARG A 241 4.41 -27.23 -8.73
N ARG A 242 4.23 -25.95 -8.48
CA ARG A 242 4.13 -24.92 -9.53
C ARG A 242 5.50 -24.72 -10.17
N ASN A 243 5.65 -25.14 -11.41
CA ASN A 243 6.80 -24.72 -12.22
C ASN A 243 6.49 -23.33 -12.84
N MET A 244 6.61 -22.28 -12.04
CA MET A 244 6.75 -20.94 -12.57
C MET A 244 8.21 -20.74 -12.98
N LYS A 245 8.52 -20.84 -14.26
CA LYS A 245 9.75 -20.24 -14.81
C LYS A 245 9.39 -18.81 -15.24
N PRO A 246 9.97 -17.77 -14.62
CA PRO A 246 9.89 -16.44 -15.20
C PRO A 246 10.64 -16.47 -16.53
N GLN A 247 9.95 -16.15 -17.61
CA GLN A 247 10.59 -15.87 -18.89
C GLN A 247 11.33 -14.54 -18.74
N VAL A 248 12.62 -14.60 -18.46
CA VAL A 248 13.51 -13.44 -18.55
C VAL A 248 13.76 -13.19 -20.02
N ASN A 249 13.04 -12.26 -20.60
CA ASN A 249 13.32 -11.76 -21.94
C ASN A 249 14.54 -10.84 -21.86
N LYS A 250 15.73 -11.39 -22.12
CA LYS A 250 16.90 -10.60 -22.47
C LYS A 250 16.70 -10.08 -23.88
N ARG A 251 16.40 -8.80 -24.03
CA ARG A 251 16.70 -8.06 -25.26
C ARG A 251 18.06 -7.38 -25.08
N ILE A 252 18.93 -7.71 -26.00
CA ILE A 252 20.22 -7.07 -26.32
C ILE A 252 19.94 -5.70 -26.94
#